data_516925df8535f0214b71586da75067d5
#
_entry.id   516925df8535f0214b71586da75067d5
#
_cell.length_a   1.000
_cell.length_b   1.000
_cell.length_c   1.000
_cell.angle_alpha   90.00
_cell.angle_beta   90.00
_cell.angle_gamma   90.00
#
_symmetry.space_group_name_H-M   'P 1'
#
loop_
_entity.id
_entity.type
_entity.pdbx_description
1 polymer ?
#
loop_
_entity_poly.entity_id
_entity_poly.type
_entity_poly.pdbx_seq_one_letter_code
_entity_poly.pdbx_strand_id
1 'polypeptide(L)'
;WTKQEEELLILFLCDNKDKQADGGNFQVRAVIWNDAVKHLVPHRKKGGVKTVKACQSKYAQLRSAYNMVATLKGLSGFSWDAECGMNIGVNEKCAWDVYTEKHLGAKSYAHKGFVLYDLMAPLMPSLRNGSYAFHPS
;
A
#
# COMPACT_ATOMS: atom_id res chain seq x y z
N TRP A 1 -10.96 -10.59 -0.04
CA TRP A 1 -11.12 -9.18 -0.38
C TRP A 1 -11.15 -8.97 -1.89
N THR A 2 -12.10 -8.17 -2.35
CA THR A 2 -12.11 -7.74 -3.74
C THR A 2 -11.33 -6.43 -3.88
N LYS A 3 -10.94 -6.10 -5.12
CA LYS A 3 -10.28 -4.82 -5.39
C LYS A 3 -11.16 -3.65 -4.98
N GLN A 4 -12.48 -3.77 -5.20
CA GLN A 4 -13.43 -2.74 -4.83
C GLN A 4 -13.46 -2.54 -3.30
N GLU A 5 -13.45 -3.63 -2.54
CA GLU A 5 -13.45 -3.55 -1.09
C GLU A 5 -12.18 -2.89 -0.56
N GLU A 6 -11.03 -3.22 -1.16
CA GLU A 6 -9.75 -2.59 -0.79
C GLU A 6 -9.78 -1.08 -1.07
N GLU A 7 -10.28 -0.70 -2.24
CA GLU A 7 -10.38 0.70 -2.61
C GLU A 7 -11.32 1.45 -1.66
N LEU A 8 -12.47 0.85 -1.34
CA LEU A 8 -13.42 1.47 -0.42
C LEU A 8 -12.84 1.64 0.98
N LEU A 9 -12.08 0.66 1.45
CA LEU A 9 -11.40 0.78 2.74
C LEU A 9 -10.44 1.98 2.73
N ILE A 10 -9.63 2.10 1.71
CA ILE A 10 -8.66 3.20 1.61
C ILE A 10 -9.37 4.54 1.51
N LEU A 11 -10.42 4.63 0.69
CA LEU A 11 -11.20 5.87 0.57
C LEU A 11 -11.82 6.27 1.91
N PHE A 12 -12.35 5.30 2.65
CA PHE A 12 -12.92 5.55 3.97
C PHE A 12 -11.86 6.10 4.93
N LEU A 13 -10.68 5.51 4.93
CA LEU A 13 -9.59 5.96 5.79
C LEU A 13 -9.11 7.35 5.38
N CYS A 14 -9.10 7.66 4.09
CA CYS A 14 -8.75 9.01 3.61
C CYS A 14 -9.74 10.05 4.13
N ASP A 15 -11.02 9.71 4.14
CA ASP A 15 -12.06 10.62 4.68
C ASP A 15 -11.91 10.85 6.18
N ASN A 16 -11.23 9.94 6.87
CA ASN A 16 -11.00 10.02 8.31
C ASN A 16 -9.53 10.28 8.65
N LYS A 17 -8.81 10.89 7.74
CA LYS A 17 -7.37 11.12 7.89
C LYS A 17 -7.04 11.93 9.14
N ASP A 18 -7.91 12.84 9.55
CA ASP A 18 -7.73 13.65 10.74
C ASP A 18 -7.66 12.83 12.02
N LYS A 19 -8.12 11.58 11.97
CA LYS A 19 -8.08 10.66 13.11
C LYS A 19 -6.89 9.71 13.07
N GLN A 20 -6.01 9.91 12.11
CA GLN A 20 -4.82 9.11 11.94
C GLN A 20 -3.76 9.48 12.97
N ALA A 21 -3.10 8.47 13.54
CA ALA A 21 -1.96 8.67 14.41
C ALA A 21 -0.71 8.92 13.58
N ASP A 22 0.36 9.33 14.24
CA ASP A 22 1.65 9.53 13.58
C ASP A 22 2.09 8.25 12.87
N GLY A 23 2.75 8.42 11.74
CA GLY A 23 3.26 7.29 10.97
C GLY A 23 2.23 6.59 10.10
N GLY A 24 1.04 7.16 9.95
CA GLY A 24 0.01 6.60 9.09
C GLY A 24 -0.81 5.50 9.73
N ASN A 25 -0.80 5.42 11.05
CA ASN A 25 -1.43 4.33 11.78
C ASN A 25 -2.77 4.74 12.40
N PHE A 26 -3.78 3.86 12.29
CA PHE A 26 -5.10 4.05 12.89
C PHE A 26 -5.34 3.14 14.10
N GLN A 27 -4.35 2.40 14.56
CA GLN A 27 -4.53 1.36 15.57
C GLN A 27 -5.14 1.84 16.87
N VAL A 28 -4.81 3.05 17.28
CA VAL A 28 -5.26 3.57 18.58
C VAL A 28 -6.73 3.96 18.52
N ARG A 29 -7.34 4.02 17.35
CA ARG A 29 -8.70 4.50 17.18
C ARG A 29 -9.64 3.36 16.79
N ALA A 30 -10.01 2.55 17.79
CA ALA A 30 -10.89 1.41 17.56
C ALA A 30 -12.20 1.81 16.88
N VAL A 31 -12.71 3.00 17.16
CA VAL A 31 -13.96 3.49 16.58
C VAL A 31 -13.87 3.57 15.05
N ILE A 32 -12.72 4.01 14.53
CA ILE A 32 -12.51 4.11 13.09
C ILE A 32 -12.66 2.76 12.43
N TRP A 33 -12.08 1.71 13.04
CA TRP A 33 -12.16 0.38 12.46
C TRP A 33 -13.56 -0.21 12.52
N ASN A 34 -14.31 0.08 13.58
CA ASN A 34 -15.71 -0.32 13.65
C ASN A 34 -16.53 0.36 12.55
N ASP A 35 -16.28 1.64 12.32
CA ASP A 35 -16.97 2.38 11.27
C ASP A 35 -16.58 1.87 9.88
N ALA A 36 -15.31 1.50 9.69
CA ALA A 36 -14.85 0.91 8.43
C ALA A 36 -15.60 -0.39 8.12
N VAL A 37 -15.75 -1.25 9.13
CA VAL A 37 -16.51 -2.49 8.96
C VAL A 37 -17.94 -2.20 8.49
N LYS A 38 -18.60 -1.25 9.14
CA LYS A 38 -19.97 -0.86 8.76
C LYS A 38 -20.05 -0.31 7.34
N HIS A 39 -19.03 0.45 6.95
CA HIS A 39 -18.98 1.02 5.62
C HIS A 39 -18.84 -0.06 4.54
N LEU A 40 -18.13 -1.13 4.83
CA LEU A 40 -17.85 -2.19 3.86
C LEU A 40 -19.00 -3.19 3.72
N VAL A 41 -19.86 -3.33 4.74
CA VAL A 41 -20.92 -4.33 4.73
C VAL A 41 -21.79 -4.29 3.47
N PRO A 42 -22.29 -3.12 3.01
CA PRO A 42 -23.14 -3.08 1.81
C PRO A 42 -22.40 -3.46 0.52
N HIS A 43 -21.08 -3.46 0.53
CA HIS A 43 -20.27 -3.73 -0.65
C HIS A 43 -19.67 -5.13 -0.67
N ARG A 44 -20.01 -5.93 0.31
CA ARG A 44 -19.51 -7.31 0.38
C ARG A 44 -20.08 -8.12 -0.77
N LYS A 45 -19.20 -8.79 -1.51
CA LYS A 45 -19.62 -9.64 -2.63
C LYS A 45 -19.23 -11.10 -2.45
N LYS A 46 -18.16 -11.36 -1.70
CA LYS A 46 -17.68 -12.71 -1.47
C LYS A 46 -17.24 -12.86 -0.02
N GLY A 47 -17.34 -14.08 0.48
CA GLY A 47 -16.88 -14.42 1.81
C GLY A 47 -17.76 -13.83 2.89
N GLY A 48 -17.28 -13.86 4.11
CA GLY A 48 -17.99 -13.33 5.27
C GLY A 48 -17.82 -11.83 5.41
N VAL A 49 -18.57 -11.27 6.35
CA VAL A 49 -18.43 -9.86 6.71
C VAL A 49 -17.02 -9.62 7.24
N LYS A 50 -16.38 -8.52 6.82
CA LYS A 50 -15.05 -8.17 7.29
C LYS A 50 -15.12 -7.74 8.75
N THR A 51 -14.21 -8.28 9.55
CA THR A 51 -14.10 -7.90 10.96
C THR A 51 -13.16 -6.70 11.10
N VAL A 52 -13.15 -6.11 12.30
CA VAL A 52 -12.18 -5.05 12.61
C VAL A 52 -10.75 -5.55 12.37
N LYS A 53 -10.46 -6.76 12.87
CA LYS A 53 -9.13 -7.34 12.70
C LYS A 53 -8.79 -7.56 11.23
N ALA A 54 -9.76 -8.00 10.44
CA ALA A 54 -9.55 -8.20 9.00
C ALA A 54 -9.21 -6.89 8.30
N CYS A 55 -9.90 -5.80 8.66
CA CYS A 55 -9.64 -4.49 8.08
C CYS A 55 -8.27 -3.97 8.49
N GLN A 56 -7.89 -4.13 9.76
CA GLN A 56 -6.56 -3.74 10.24
C GLN A 56 -5.46 -4.52 9.54
N SER A 57 -5.64 -5.83 9.39
CA SER A 57 -4.66 -6.68 8.72
C SER A 57 -4.54 -6.31 7.25
N LYS A 58 -5.66 -6.04 6.59
CA LYS A 58 -5.63 -5.62 5.18
C LYS A 58 -4.91 -4.29 5.02
N TYR A 59 -5.17 -3.33 5.88
CA TYR A 59 -4.49 -2.05 5.83
C TYR A 59 -2.99 -2.22 6.03
N ALA A 60 -2.58 -3.06 6.99
CA ALA A 60 -1.16 -3.35 7.20
C ALA A 60 -0.51 -3.95 5.96
N GLN A 61 -1.20 -4.89 5.29
CA GLN A 61 -0.72 -5.47 4.04
C GLN A 61 -0.57 -4.41 2.95
N LEU A 62 -1.56 -3.54 2.82
CA LEU A 62 -1.54 -2.48 1.81
C LEU A 62 -0.43 -1.46 2.09
N ARG A 63 -0.16 -1.16 3.36
CA ARG A 63 0.95 -0.29 3.72
C ARG A 63 2.30 -0.92 3.35
N SER A 64 2.46 -2.21 3.61
CA SER A 64 3.68 -2.92 3.21
C SER A 64 3.86 -2.90 1.71
N ALA A 65 2.77 -3.11 0.95
CA ALA A 65 2.81 -3.03 -0.50
C ALA A 65 3.18 -1.63 -0.97
N TYR A 66 2.60 -0.60 -0.36
CA TYR A 66 2.92 0.78 -0.68
C TYR A 66 4.42 1.06 -0.49
N ASN A 67 4.96 0.64 0.64
CA ASN A 67 6.38 0.87 0.94
C ASN A 67 7.29 0.14 -0.04
N MET A 68 6.93 -1.09 -0.39
CA MET A 68 7.68 -1.85 -1.39
C MET A 68 7.67 -1.13 -2.75
N VAL A 69 6.49 -0.69 -3.19
CA VAL A 69 6.33 0.02 -4.46
C VAL A 69 7.09 1.35 -4.43
N ALA A 70 7.06 2.07 -3.31
CA ALA A 70 7.82 3.31 -3.16
C ALA A 70 9.31 3.07 -3.38
N THR A 71 9.83 1.99 -2.83
CA THR A 71 11.22 1.60 -3.03
C THR A 71 11.50 1.27 -4.50
N LEU A 72 10.61 0.48 -5.12
CA LEU A 72 10.79 0.07 -6.51
C LEU A 72 10.74 1.25 -7.47
N LYS A 73 9.87 2.22 -7.20
CA LYS A 73 9.78 3.42 -8.03
C LYS A 73 11.06 4.25 -8.00
N GLY A 74 11.84 4.13 -6.93
CA GLY A 74 13.09 4.87 -6.77
C GLY A 74 14.32 4.17 -7.33
N LEU A 75 14.18 2.94 -7.81
CA LEU A 75 15.35 2.21 -8.34
C LEU A 75 15.79 2.78 -9.68
N SER A 76 17.08 3.07 -9.81
CA SER A 76 17.65 3.52 -11.08
C SER A 76 17.80 2.32 -12.02
N GLY A 77 17.67 2.57 -13.31
CA GLY A 77 17.78 1.52 -14.32
C GLY A 77 16.49 0.75 -14.57
N PHE A 78 15.43 1.07 -13.84
CA PHE A 78 14.11 0.46 -14.02
C PHE A 78 13.06 1.54 -14.15
N SER A 79 11.92 1.18 -14.75
CA SER A 79 10.77 2.07 -14.82
C SER A 79 9.60 1.45 -14.08
N TRP A 80 8.61 2.25 -13.74
CA TRP A 80 7.43 1.79 -13.03
C TRP A 80 6.16 2.25 -13.73
N ASP A 81 5.20 1.32 -13.87
CA ASP A 81 3.88 1.60 -14.41
C ASP A 81 2.81 1.16 -13.42
N ALA A 82 1.75 1.95 -13.28
CA ALA A 82 0.70 1.66 -12.30
C ALA A 82 0.01 0.32 -12.54
N GLU A 83 -0.08 -0.11 -13.79
CA GLU A 83 -0.74 -1.37 -14.15
C GLU A 83 0.23 -2.53 -14.32
N CYS A 84 1.37 -2.27 -14.96
CA CYS A 84 2.34 -3.31 -15.32
C CYS A 84 3.48 -3.46 -14.33
N GLY A 85 3.56 -2.59 -13.34
CA GLY A 85 4.63 -2.64 -12.35
C GLY A 85 5.97 -2.25 -12.97
N MET A 86 7.00 -3.04 -12.67
CA MET A 86 8.34 -2.79 -13.22
C MET A 86 8.42 -3.10 -14.70
N ASN A 87 7.46 -3.87 -15.20
CA ASN A 87 7.38 -4.24 -16.62
C ASN A 87 8.74 -4.73 -17.15
N ILE A 88 9.30 -5.71 -16.44
CA ILE A 88 10.64 -6.21 -16.71
C ILE A 88 10.71 -6.87 -18.07
N GLY A 89 11.58 -6.35 -18.93
CA GLY A 89 11.84 -6.92 -20.23
C GLY A 89 13.11 -7.75 -20.24
N VAL A 90 13.48 -8.22 -21.43
CA VAL A 90 14.66 -9.06 -21.63
C VAL A 90 15.92 -8.34 -21.14
N ASN A 91 16.02 -7.03 -21.42
CA ASN A 91 17.21 -6.28 -21.09
C ASN A 91 17.40 -6.07 -19.59
N GLU A 92 16.32 -6.05 -18.81
CA GLU A 92 16.37 -5.79 -17.37
C GLU A 92 16.35 -7.06 -16.53
N LYS A 93 16.10 -8.21 -17.16
CA LYS A 93 15.86 -9.45 -16.42
C LYS A 93 17.02 -9.85 -15.52
N CYS A 94 18.23 -9.78 -16.01
CA CYS A 94 19.40 -10.16 -15.21
C CYS A 94 19.53 -9.31 -13.95
N ALA A 95 19.44 -7.99 -14.11
CA ALA A 95 19.53 -7.07 -12.97
C ALA A 95 18.37 -7.27 -12.00
N TRP A 96 17.17 -7.54 -12.55
CA TRP A 96 16.00 -7.79 -11.72
C TRP A 96 16.14 -9.08 -10.91
N ASP A 97 16.64 -10.14 -11.53
CA ASP A 97 16.85 -11.41 -10.83
C ASP A 97 17.83 -11.26 -9.67
N VAL A 98 18.91 -10.50 -9.88
CA VAL A 98 19.88 -10.22 -8.82
C VAL A 98 19.23 -9.45 -7.67
N TYR A 99 18.46 -8.42 -8.00
CA TYR A 99 17.78 -7.61 -7.00
C TYR A 99 16.81 -8.43 -6.18
N THR A 100 15.99 -9.27 -6.85
CA THR A 100 14.93 -10.02 -6.17
C THR A 100 15.44 -11.19 -5.35
N GLU A 101 16.68 -11.62 -5.55
CA GLU A 101 17.29 -12.62 -4.67
C GLU A 101 17.35 -12.12 -3.22
N LYS A 102 17.57 -10.81 -3.05
CA LYS A 102 17.64 -10.18 -1.74
C LYS A 102 16.34 -9.52 -1.31
N HIS A 103 15.41 -9.37 -2.24
CA HIS A 103 14.13 -8.67 -2.00
C HIS A 103 12.99 -9.50 -2.57
N LEU A 104 12.73 -10.64 -1.93
CA LEU A 104 11.75 -11.61 -2.45
C LEU A 104 10.35 -11.02 -2.63
N GLY A 105 9.97 -10.10 -1.77
CA GLY A 105 8.67 -9.45 -1.89
C GLY A 105 8.48 -8.62 -3.15
N ALA A 106 9.58 -8.27 -3.82
CA ALA A 106 9.53 -7.47 -5.04
C ALA A 106 9.18 -8.28 -6.27
N LYS A 107 9.36 -9.60 -6.24
CA LYS A 107 9.17 -10.45 -7.44
C LYS A 107 7.80 -10.30 -8.07
N SER A 108 6.77 -10.19 -7.27
CA SER A 108 5.40 -10.12 -7.79
C SER A 108 5.14 -8.86 -8.62
N TYR A 109 6.01 -7.85 -8.51
CA TYR A 109 5.83 -6.59 -9.22
C TYR A 109 6.56 -6.51 -10.56
N ALA A 110 7.15 -7.62 -11.01
CA ALA A 110 7.83 -7.63 -12.31
C ALA A 110 6.90 -7.23 -13.45
N HIS A 111 5.63 -7.65 -13.39
CA HIS A 111 4.63 -7.38 -14.42
C HIS A 111 3.29 -6.99 -13.85
N LYS A 112 3.24 -6.66 -12.58
CA LYS A 112 2.01 -6.29 -11.88
C LYS A 112 2.25 -4.98 -11.13
N GLY A 113 1.34 -4.02 -11.33
CA GLY A 113 1.41 -2.75 -10.64
C GLY A 113 0.67 -2.75 -9.31
N PHE A 114 0.52 -1.56 -8.75
CA PHE A 114 -0.22 -1.36 -7.52
C PHE A 114 -1.07 -0.10 -7.68
N VAL A 115 -2.31 -0.31 -8.11
CA VAL A 115 -3.20 0.80 -8.50
C VAL A 115 -3.63 1.66 -7.30
N LEU A 116 -3.51 1.14 -6.09
CA LEU A 116 -3.87 1.89 -4.88
C LEU A 116 -2.79 2.87 -4.43
N TYR A 117 -1.62 2.85 -5.08
CA TYR A 117 -0.49 3.65 -4.63
C TYR A 117 -0.85 5.13 -4.46
N ASP A 118 -1.37 5.74 -5.53
CA ASP A 118 -1.70 7.17 -5.48
C ASP A 118 -2.85 7.46 -4.52
N LEU A 119 -3.80 6.54 -4.43
CA LEU A 119 -4.94 6.70 -3.53
C LEU A 119 -4.49 6.67 -2.06
N MET A 120 -3.49 5.86 -1.75
CA MET A 120 -2.96 5.73 -0.39
C MET A 120 -1.99 6.84 0.00
N ALA A 121 -1.44 7.54 -0.97
CA ALA A 121 -0.39 8.54 -0.70
C ALA A 121 -0.74 9.52 0.43
N PRO A 122 -1.98 10.06 0.50
CA PRO A 122 -2.32 10.98 1.59
C PRO A 122 -2.27 10.37 2.98
N LEU A 123 -2.38 9.04 3.08
CA LEU A 123 -2.38 8.34 4.37
C LEU A 123 -0.98 8.00 4.85
N MET A 124 -0.01 8.03 3.96
CA MET A 124 1.33 7.55 4.26
C MET A 124 2.24 8.69 4.69
N PRO A 125 3.15 8.42 5.64
CA PRO A 125 4.13 9.44 6.01
C PRO A 125 4.98 9.81 4.82
N SER A 126 5.34 11.09 4.72
CA SER A 126 6.20 11.53 3.65
C SER A 126 7.62 10.98 3.85
N LEU A 127 8.11 10.23 2.88
CA LEU A 127 9.47 9.73 2.92
C LEU A 127 10.49 10.88 2.89
N ARG A 128 10.12 11.99 2.25
CA ARG A 128 11.00 13.16 2.21
C ARG A 128 11.17 13.78 3.59
N ASN A 129 10.11 13.79 4.38
CA ASN A 129 10.20 14.31 5.74
C ASN A 129 11.03 13.42 6.65
N GLY A 130 11.01 12.13 6.40
CA GLY A 130 11.80 11.19 7.19
C GLY A 130 13.25 11.13 6.78
N SER A 131 13.57 11.56 5.60
CA SER A 131 14.91 11.42 5.06
C SER A 131 15.83 12.59 5.41
N TYR A 132 15.31 13.62 5.92
CA TYR A 132 16.15 14.76 6.23
C TYR A 132 15.72 15.40 7.49
N ALA A 133 15.76 15.01 7.03
CA ALA A 133 15.62 15.36 7.52
C ALA A 133 16.21 15.52 8.22
N PHE A 134 16.35 15.17 7.88
CA PHE A 134 16.72 15.23 8.10
C PHE A 134 17.19 15.59 8.63
N HIS A 135 17.46 15.49 8.95
CA HIS A 135 17.70 15.75 9.11
C HIS A 135 18.09 16.31 9.52
N PRO A 136 18.10 16.37 9.87
CA PRO A 136 18.27 16.84 10.07
C PRO A 136 18.45 17.26 10.32
N SER A 137 18.52 17.08 10.50
CA SER A 137 18.48 17.18 10.24
C SER A 137 18.47 17.29 10.20
#